data_23f8268f986f66f008efae1f3fdd6bba
#
_entry.id   23f8268f986f66f008efae1f3fdd6bba
#
_cell.length_a   1.000
_cell.length_b   1.000
_cell.length_c   1.000
_cell.angle_alpha   90.00
_cell.angle_beta   90.00
_cell.angle_gamma   90.00
#
_symmetry.space_group_name_H-M   'P 1'
#
loop_
_entity.id
_entity.type
_entity.pdbx_description
1 polymer ?
#
loop_
_entity_poly.entity_id
_entity_poly.type
_entity_poly.pdbx_seq_one_letter_code
_entity_poly.pdbx_strand_id
1 'polypeptide(L)'
;AWHGIEGVLTEEIIDIKKQPEEEIKLLRYTPAAGAIGTCRYKLKDGQKEDYDRIIDVFRAHNIGYFFYIGGNDSMDTANKVSRLAKEKGLELVVAGVPKTIDNDIGDESFKIIDHTPGYGSAARYWANLIQNVNEENRGMNVSECVSVLQAMGRKSGFITAASRLGDPNREMPLQLYMAESHHNLQTLAENVNNQLKKTGRCIVVVNEGFDVGNIGEAYDGFGHIEYGASKVSAAQAVVNYLNEVGLAVRGQVTGQVPGVLQRSVSIYASKVDIDEAYEVGRKAVDIAVNEGTGWMATILRAPGSSYKAFFDKVPLEKVANSERFMPPDWITEDGIDVTDEFIKYAKPLIGEEWPEIKLVNGLQRFARFNISFIDKKLPDYMPIMFRK
;
A
#
# COMPACT_ATOMS: atom_id res chain seq x y z
N ALA A 1 6.73 16.55 -10.21
CA ALA A 1 6.60 17.46 -9.07
C ALA A 1 7.15 16.80 -7.80
N TRP A 2 7.89 17.53 -6.98
CA TRP A 2 8.38 17.11 -5.68
C TRP A 2 7.21 17.08 -4.69
N HIS A 3 7.08 16.00 -3.92
CA HIS A 3 5.93 15.83 -3.01
C HIS A 3 4.55 15.89 -3.69
N GLY A 4 4.43 15.31 -4.90
CA GLY A 4 3.14 15.14 -5.56
C GLY A 4 2.41 16.44 -5.87
N ILE A 5 1.11 16.55 -5.49
CA ILE A 5 0.29 17.72 -5.84
C ILE A 5 0.72 18.99 -5.08
N GLU A 6 1.31 18.86 -3.89
CA GLU A 6 1.89 20.01 -3.19
C GLU A 6 2.98 20.68 -4.01
N GLY A 7 3.87 19.88 -4.60
CA GLY A 7 4.92 20.41 -5.47
C GLY A 7 4.40 21.03 -6.76
N VAL A 8 3.21 20.63 -7.24
CA VAL A 8 2.53 21.35 -8.32
C VAL A 8 2.08 22.72 -7.83
N LEU A 9 1.41 22.80 -6.68
CA LEU A 9 0.90 24.04 -6.11
C LEU A 9 2.02 25.06 -5.81
N THR A 10 3.16 24.59 -5.34
CA THR A 10 4.33 25.41 -4.95
C THR A 10 5.35 25.59 -6.06
N GLU A 11 5.12 25.00 -7.24
CA GLU A 11 6.06 24.93 -8.38
C GLU A 11 7.43 24.31 -8.02
N GLU A 12 7.42 23.33 -7.12
CA GLU A 12 8.60 22.52 -6.82
C GLU A 12 8.72 21.37 -7.82
N ILE A 13 9.15 21.70 -9.03
CA ILE A 13 9.22 20.78 -10.17
C ILE A 13 10.68 20.47 -10.49
N ILE A 14 11.01 19.17 -10.57
CA ILE A 14 12.35 18.68 -10.91
C ILE A 14 12.37 18.31 -12.40
N ASP A 15 13.41 18.77 -13.11
CA ASP A 15 13.67 18.33 -14.48
C ASP A 15 14.38 16.97 -14.46
N ILE A 16 13.64 15.91 -14.78
CA ILE A 16 14.16 14.55 -14.82
C ILE A 16 15.24 14.36 -15.89
N LYS A 17 15.23 15.12 -16.98
CA LYS A 17 16.27 15.05 -18.01
C LYS A 17 17.64 15.48 -17.52
N LYS A 18 17.70 16.27 -16.46
CA LYS A 18 18.96 16.69 -15.82
C LYS A 18 19.50 15.69 -14.81
N GLN A 19 18.76 14.61 -14.52
CA GLN A 19 19.20 13.59 -13.58
C GLN A 19 20.11 12.57 -14.29
N PRO A 20 21.12 12.02 -13.58
CA PRO A 20 21.94 10.95 -14.14
C PRO A 20 21.08 9.73 -14.51
N GLU A 21 21.33 9.15 -15.68
CA GLU A 21 20.54 8.00 -16.17
C GLU A 21 20.60 6.81 -15.21
N GLU A 22 21.72 6.62 -14.52
CA GLU A 22 21.88 5.56 -13.52
C GLU A 22 20.96 5.76 -12.30
N GLU A 23 20.69 7.01 -11.88
CA GLU A 23 19.76 7.31 -10.80
C GLU A 23 18.31 7.06 -11.24
N ILE A 24 17.98 7.38 -12.50
CA ILE A 24 16.66 7.09 -13.07
C ILE A 24 16.42 5.56 -13.10
N LYS A 25 17.43 4.77 -13.52
CA LYS A 25 17.33 3.30 -13.50
C LYS A 25 17.14 2.72 -12.11
N LEU A 26 17.71 3.34 -11.08
CA LEU A 26 17.57 2.91 -9.69
C LEU A 26 16.15 3.16 -9.11
N LEU A 27 15.31 3.99 -9.75
CA LEU A 27 13.92 4.18 -9.32
C LEU A 27 13.16 2.86 -9.24
N ARG A 28 13.49 1.91 -10.11
CA ARG A 28 12.85 0.58 -10.15
C ARG A 28 12.96 -0.19 -8.82
N TYR A 29 14.02 0.05 -8.05
CA TYR A 29 14.32 -0.64 -6.79
C TYR A 29 14.33 0.29 -5.58
N THR A 30 13.95 1.55 -5.77
CA THR A 30 13.85 2.53 -4.72
C THR A 30 12.40 2.58 -4.20
N PRO A 31 12.16 2.59 -2.88
CA PRO A 31 10.82 2.80 -2.35
C PRO A 31 10.15 4.04 -2.97
N ALA A 32 8.87 3.92 -3.33
CA ALA A 32 8.17 4.85 -4.21
C ALA A 32 8.33 6.34 -3.84
N ALA A 33 8.33 6.67 -2.55
CA ALA A 33 8.51 8.05 -2.08
C ALA A 33 9.98 8.48 -1.91
N GLY A 34 10.93 7.56 -2.08
CA GLY A 34 12.33 7.79 -1.69
C GLY A 34 13.09 8.77 -2.60
N ALA A 35 12.67 8.91 -3.84
CA ALA A 35 13.39 9.74 -4.83
C ALA A 35 12.70 11.08 -5.13
N ILE A 36 11.38 11.15 -5.10
CA ILE A 36 10.60 12.33 -5.51
C ILE A 36 9.59 12.78 -4.45
N GLY A 37 9.61 12.18 -3.28
CA GLY A 37 8.71 12.51 -2.18
C GLY A 37 7.27 12.04 -2.40
N THR A 38 6.45 12.28 -1.40
CA THR A 38 5.00 12.05 -1.39
C THR A 38 4.33 13.12 -0.53
N CYS A 39 3.04 13.32 -0.67
CA CYS A 39 2.27 14.23 0.19
C CYS A 39 1.02 13.57 0.73
N ARG A 40 0.43 14.21 1.74
CA ARG A 40 -0.87 13.89 2.33
C ARG A 40 -1.87 15.01 2.07
N TYR A 41 -1.76 15.67 0.92
CA TYR A 41 -2.62 16.77 0.52
C TYR A 41 -3.82 16.27 -0.26
N LYS A 42 -5.02 16.40 0.31
CA LYS A 42 -6.28 16.07 -0.36
C LYS A 42 -6.92 17.34 -0.92
N LEU A 43 -7.14 17.37 -2.22
CA LEU A 43 -7.94 18.41 -2.86
C LEU A 43 -9.43 18.17 -2.55
N LYS A 44 -9.98 18.97 -1.63
CA LYS A 44 -11.40 18.92 -1.23
C LYS A 44 -12.26 19.74 -2.18
N ASP A 45 -13.50 19.33 -2.32
CA ASP A 45 -14.51 20.16 -3.02
C ASP A 45 -14.61 21.51 -2.32
N GLY A 46 -14.68 22.59 -3.10
CA GLY A 46 -14.69 23.97 -2.56
C GLY A 46 -13.32 24.64 -2.42
N GLN A 47 -12.21 23.95 -2.52
CA GLN A 47 -10.84 24.55 -2.56
C GLN A 47 -10.52 25.15 -3.93
N LYS A 48 -11.38 26.05 -4.41
CA LYS A 48 -11.31 26.60 -5.77
C LYS A 48 -9.96 27.24 -6.08
N GLU A 49 -9.33 27.94 -5.15
CA GLU A 49 -8.04 28.60 -5.36
C GLU A 49 -6.91 27.58 -5.65
N ASP A 50 -6.88 26.44 -4.93
CA ASP A 50 -5.89 25.40 -5.19
C ASP A 50 -6.10 24.75 -6.58
N TYR A 51 -7.35 24.53 -6.98
CA TYR A 51 -7.67 24.03 -8.31
C TYR A 51 -7.28 25.01 -9.41
N ASP A 52 -7.61 26.30 -9.25
CA ASP A 52 -7.22 27.33 -10.21
C ASP A 52 -5.69 27.44 -10.28
N ARG A 53 -5.00 27.36 -9.14
CA ARG A 53 -3.52 27.37 -9.08
C ARG A 53 -2.89 26.21 -9.84
N ILE A 54 -3.42 24.99 -9.73
CA ILE A 54 -2.94 23.82 -10.50
C ILE A 54 -3.03 24.10 -12.00
N ILE A 55 -4.15 24.61 -12.47
CA ILE A 55 -4.35 24.93 -13.89
C ILE A 55 -3.38 26.04 -14.35
N ASP A 56 -3.18 27.06 -13.53
CA ASP A 56 -2.26 28.17 -13.85
C ASP A 56 -0.81 27.69 -13.92
N VAL A 57 -0.38 26.81 -13.01
CA VAL A 57 0.95 26.19 -13.06
C VAL A 57 1.13 25.38 -14.35
N PHE A 58 0.14 24.56 -14.70
CA PHE A 58 0.21 23.75 -15.92
C PHE A 58 0.28 24.61 -17.18
N ARG A 59 -0.48 25.70 -17.26
CA ARG A 59 -0.38 26.69 -18.36
C ARG A 59 0.98 27.37 -18.37
N ALA A 60 1.43 27.90 -17.25
CA ALA A 60 2.69 28.64 -17.15
C ALA A 60 3.89 27.80 -17.60
N HIS A 61 3.89 26.51 -17.27
CA HIS A 61 4.96 25.58 -17.62
C HIS A 61 4.71 24.80 -18.92
N ASN A 62 3.63 25.10 -19.64
CA ASN A 62 3.25 24.39 -20.88
C ASN A 62 3.19 22.86 -20.72
N ILE A 63 2.56 22.40 -19.62
CA ILE A 63 2.40 20.99 -19.31
C ILE A 63 1.20 20.45 -20.08
N GLY A 64 1.43 19.49 -20.97
CA GLY A 64 0.38 18.83 -21.77
C GLY A 64 -0.03 17.46 -21.23
N TYR A 65 0.78 16.84 -20.39
CA TYR A 65 0.50 15.51 -19.81
C TYR A 65 0.71 15.54 -18.30
N PHE A 66 -0.26 15.00 -17.58
CA PHE A 66 -0.18 14.86 -16.11
C PHE A 66 -0.47 13.41 -15.71
N PHE A 67 0.57 12.73 -15.22
CA PHE A 67 0.47 11.39 -14.68
C PHE A 67 0.44 11.46 -13.16
N TYR A 68 -0.65 10.96 -12.53
CA TYR A 68 -0.75 10.95 -11.09
C TYR A 68 -0.64 9.53 -10.55
N ILE A 69 0.41 9.26 -9.77
CA ILE A 69 0.73 7.94 -9.25
C ILE A 69 0.25 7.86 -7.80
N GLY A 70 -0.63 6.90 -7.48
CA GLY A 70 -1.11 6.75 -6.10
C GLY A 70 -2.31 5.83 -5.93
N GLY A 71 -2.93 5.91 -4.76
CA GLY A 71 -4.12 5.16 -4.36
C GLY A 71 -5.42 5.80 -4.86
N ASN A 72 -6.54 5.34 -4.32
CA ASN A 72 -7.90 5.81 -4.66
C ASN A 72 -8.09 7.33 -4.50
N ASP A 73 -7.58 7.96 -3.41
CA ASP A 73 -7.60 9.43 -3.26
C ASP A 73 -6.80 10.16 -4.35
N SER A 74 -5.70 9.56 -4.82
CA SER A 74 -4.92 10.12 -5.93
C SER A 74 -5.68 10.02 -7.25
N MET A 75 -6.43 8.95 -7.46
CA MET A 75 -7.30 8.77 -8.63
C MET A 75 -8.47 9.78 -8.61
N ASP A 76 -9.04 10.08 -7.44
CA ASP A 76 -10.02 11.14 -7.27
C ASP A 76 -9.45 12.51 -7.65
N THR A 77 -8.24 12.82 -7.16
CA THR A 77 -7.54 14.06 -7.54
C THR A 77 -7.29 14.13 -9.04
N ALA A 78 -6.79 13.07 -9.66
CA ALA A 78 -6.56 13.01 -11.11
C ALA A 78 -7.87 13.22 -11.89
N ASN A 79 -8.98 12.59 -11.46
CA ASN A 79 -10.29 12.76 -12.07
C ASN A 79 -10.78 14.23 -11.99
N LYS A 80 -10.66 14.85 -10.82
CA LYS A 80 -11.03 16.26 -10.60
C LYS A 80 -10.19 17.21 -11.47
N VAL A 81 -8.87 17.01 -11.53
CA VAL A 81 -7.98 17.81 -12.39
C VAL A 81 -8.31 17.64 -13.85
N SER A 82 -8.61 16.42 -14.32
CA SER A 82 -9.02 16.15 -15.70
C SER A 82 -10.30 16.90 -16.08
N ARG A 83 -11.31 16.87 -15.22
CA ARG A 83 -12.58 17.59 -15.45
C ARG A 83 -12.39 19.10 -15.45
N LEU A 84 -11.65 19.62 -14.49
CA LEU A 84 -11.37 21.05 -14.40
C LEU A 84 -10.56 21.58 -15.59
N ALA A 85 -9.55 20.83 -16.06
CA ALA A 85 -8.78 21.21 -17.26
C ALA A 85 -9.70 21.38 -18.47
N LYS A 86 -10.65 20.46 -18.67
CA LYS A 86 -11.67 20.56 -19.72
C LYS A 86 -12.57 21.80 -19.55
N GLU A 87 -13.05 22.04 -18.33
CA GLU A 87 -13.90 23.21 -18.02
C GLU A 87 -13.18 24.55 -18.26
N LYS A 88 -11.88 24.59 -17.98
CA LYS A 88 -11.04 25.79 -18.16
C LYS A 88 -10.41 25.89 -19.55
N GLY A 89 -10.75 25.00 -20.48
CA GLY A 89 -10.20 25.01 -21.84
C GLY A 89 -8.69 24.78 -21.92
N LEU A 90 -8.11 24.02 -20.96
CA LEU A 90 -6.71 23.63 -20.99
C LEU A 90 -6.58 22.28 -21.71
N GLU A 91 -5.78 22.23 -22.76
CA GLU A 91 -5.40 20.98 -23.42
C GLU A 91 -4.43 20.20 -22.55
N LEU A 92 -4.98 19.42 -21.61
CA LEU A 92 -4.24 18.59 -20.66
C LEU A 92 -4.73 17.16 -20.73
N VAL A 93 -3.83 16.23 -20.95
CA VAL A 93 -4.10 14.80 -20.82
C VAL A 93 -3.74 14.35 -19.40
N VAL A 94 -4.71 13.82 -18.69
CA VAL A 94 -4.55 13.30 -17.31
C VAL A 94 -4.71 11.79 -17.33
N ALA A 95 -3.72 11.08 -16.80
CA ALA A 95 -3.75 9.63 -16.62
C ALA A 95 -3.36 9.23 -15.21
N GLY A 96 -4.11 8.30 -14.63
CA GLY A 96 -3.82 7.68 -13.33
C GLY A 96 -2.88 6.48 -13.48
N VAL A 97 -1.97 6.32 -12.52
CA VAL A 97 -1.11 5.13 -12.37
C VAL A 97 -1.36 4.56 -10.98
N PRO A 98 -1.91 3.34 -10.86
CA PRO A 98 -2.24 2.77 -9.55
C PRO A 98 -0.99 2.46 -8.74
N LYS A 99 -1.02 2.75 -7.44
CA LYS A 99 0.03 2.40 -6.48
C LYS A 99 -0.56 2.38 -5.07
N THR A 100 -0.65 1.21 -4.47
CA THR A 100 -0.89 1.00 -3.04
C THR A 100 -0.52 -0.42 -2.65
N ILE A 101 0.00 -0.60 -1.43
CA ILE A 101 0.22 -1.94 -0.88
C ILE A 101 -1.07 -2.57 -0.36
N ASP A 102 -2.11 -1.77 -0.11
CA ASP A 102 -3.35 -2.20 0.54
C ASP A 102 -4.23 -3.06 -0.37
N ASN A 103 -3.99 -3.00 -1.69
CA ASN A 103 -4.76 -3.72 -2.71
C ASN A 103 -6.25 -3.39 -2.73
N ASP A 104 -6.60 -2.18 -2.31
CA ASP A 104 -7.94 -1.68 -2.03
C ASP A 104 -8.57 -0.85 -3.16
N ILE A 105 -7.87 -0.67 -4.31
CA ILE A 105 -8.43 -0.02 -5.50
C ILE A 105 -9.20 -1.03 -6.33
N GLY A 106 -10.37 -0.64 -6.82
CA GLY A 106 -11.15 -1.41 -7.78
C GLY A 106 -12.45 -1.97 -7.24
N ASP A 107 -12.88 -3.08 -7.80
CA ASP A 107 -14.12 -3.77 -7.48
C ASP A 107 -13.85 -5.15 -6.84
N GLU A 108 -14.83 -5.67 -6.11
CA GLU A 108 -14.74 -6.97 -5.43
C GLU A 108 -14.66 -8.16 -6.42
N SER A 109 -15.05 -7.97 -7.67
CA SER A 109 -14.97 -9.00 -8.71
C SER A 109 -13.65 -9.04 -9.46
N PHE A 110 -12.69 -8.17 -9.12
CA PHE A 110 -11.36 -8.05 -9.73
C PHE A 110 -11.38 -7.83 -11.26
N LYS A 111 -12.47 -7.22 -11.78
CA LYS A 111 -12.62 -6.93 -13.22
C LYS A 111 -12.06 -5.57 -13.62
N ILE A 112 -11.99 -4.63 -12.68
CA ILE A 112 -11.43 -3.30 -12.90
C ILE A 112 -9.91 -3.35 -12.80
N ILE A 113 -9.40 -4.01 -11.77
CA ILE A 113 -7.98 -4.26 -11.54
C ILE A 113 -7.82 -5.55 -10.74
N ASP A 114 -6.93 -6.44 -11.15
CA ASP A 114 -6.65 -7.68 -10.41
C ASP A 114 -5.94 -7.37 -9.10
N HIS A 115 -4.85 -6.65 -9.15
CA HIS A 115 -4.09 -6.20 -7.98
C HIS A 115 -3.38 -4.87 -8.25
N THR A 116 -2.90 -4.23 -7.20
CA THR A 116 -2.23 -2.94 -7.28
C THR A 116 -0.72 -3.09 -7.14
N PRO A 117 0.10 -2.32 -7.91
CA PRO A 117 1.54 -2.27 -7.70
C PRO A 117 1.90 -1.88 -6.27
N GLY A 118 2.78 -2.65 -5.66
CA GLY A 118 3.17 -2.58 -4.27
C GLY A 118 2.62 -3.72 -3.41
N TYR A 119 1.43 -4.26 -3.75
CA TYR A 119 0.85 -5.37 -2.99
C TYR A 119 1.69 -6.65 -3.06
N GLY A 120 2.13 -7.07 -4.24
CA GLY A 120 2.95 -8.28 -4.40
C GLY A 120 4.24 -8.23 -3.58
N SER A 121 4.88 -7.08 -3.50
CA SER A 121 6.07 -6.85 -2.67
C SER A 121 5.76 -6.87 -1.18
N ALA A 122 4.67 -6.24 -0.73
CA ALA A 122 4.23 -6.29 0.66
C ALA A 122 3.84 -7.72 1.07
N ALA A 123 3.16 -8.45 0.19
CA ALA A 123 2.80 -9.85 0.41
C ALA A 123 4.05 -10.74 0.56
N ARG A 124 5.07 -10.54 -0.28
CA ARG A 124 6.35 -11.25 -0.18
C ARG A 124 7.10 -10.92 1.11
N TYR A 125 7.08 -9.64 1.51
CA TYR A 125 7.64 -9.22 2.80
C TYR A 125 7.01 -10.01 3.95
N TRP A 126 5.67 -10.06 4.00
CA TRP A 126 4.96 -10.77 5.06
C TRP A 126 5.17 -12.29 5.01
N ALA A 127 5.20 -12.90 3.83
CA ALA A 127 5.51 -14.32 3.69
C ALA A 127 6.90 -14.67 4.28
N ASN A 128 7.91 -13.84 4.01
CA ASN A 128 9.25 -14.04 4.56
C ASN A 128 9.31 -13.70 6.07
N LEU A 129 8.66 -12.62 6.49
CA LEU A 129 8.65 -12.20 7.89
C LEU A 129 8.05 -13.28 8.79
N ILE A 130 6.92 -13.87 8.39
CA ILE A 130 6.25 -14.86 9.21
C ILE A 130 7.07 -16.14 9.40
N GLN A 131 7.85 -16.54 8.40
CA GLN A 131 8.78 -17.68 8.51
C GLN A 131 9.84 -17.40 9.58
N ASN A 132 10.45 -16.20 9.56
CA ASN A 132 11.46 -15.82 10.55
C ASN A 132 10.85 -15.72 11.96
N VAL A 133 9.67 -15.13 12.09
CA VAL A 133 8.95 -15.04 13.37
C VAL A 133 8.58 -16.41 13.88
N ASN A 134 8.21 -17.35 13.01
CA ASN A 134 7.92 -18.73 13.43
C ASN A 134 9.15 -19.42 14.05
N GLU A 135 10.32 -19.24 13.46
CA GLU A 135 11.55 -19.85 14.02
C GLU A 135 11.93 -19.23 15.36
N GLU A 136 11.80 -17.91 15.52
CA GLU A 136 12.01 -17.24 16.81
C GLU A 136 10.99 -17.70 17.85
N ASN A 137 9.69 -17.65 17.55
CA ASN A 137 8.64 -18.10 18.46
C ASN A 137 8.79 -19.59 18.84
N ARG A 138 9.25 -20.41 17.91
CA ARG A 138 9.52 -21.83 18.14
C ARG A 138 10.70 -22.05 19.08
N GLY A 139 11.74 -21.22 18.99
CA GLY A 139 12.89 -21.27 19.88
C GLY A 139 12.60 -20.73 21.29
N MET A 140 11.74 -19.70 21.38
CA MET A 140 11.46 -18.96 22.62
C MET A 140 10.15 -19.35 23.32
N ASN A 141 9.42 -20.36 22.86
CA ASN A 141 8.04 -20.67 23.27
C ASN A 141 7.83 -20.92 24.76
N VAL A 142 8.88 -21.28 25.51
CA VAL A 142 8.80 -21.46 26.95
C VAL A 142 8.78 -20.13 27.73
N SER A 143 9.22 -19.04 27.14
CA SER A 143 9.24 -17.70 27.71
C SER A 143 8.31 -16.73 26.96
N GLU A 144 8.29 -16.76 25.65
CA GLU A 144 7.50 -15.91 24.77
C GLU A 144 6.60 -16.78 23.87
N CYS A 145 5.53 -17.30 24.46
CA CYS A 145 4.67 -18.28 23.80
C CYS A 145 3.73 -17.67 22.76
N VAL A 146 3.48 -16.35 22.78
CA VAL A 146 2.64 -15.65 21.83
C VAL A 146 3.38 -14.48 21.21
N SER A 147 3.47 -14.47 19.88
CA SER A 147 3.99 -13.34 19.09
C SER A 147 2.84 -12.66 18.35
N VAL A 148 2.60 -11.37 18.61
CA VAL A 148 1.56 -10.57 17.96
C VAL A 148 2.20 -9.58 17.00
N LEU A 149 1.83 -9.60 15.73
CA LEU A 149 2.33 -8.68 14.71
C LEU A 149 1.19 -7.84 14.14
N GLN A 150 1.46 -6.57 13.83
CA GLN A 150 0.49 -5.69 13.17
C GLN A 150 0.81 -5.53 11.70
N ALA A 151 -0.15 -5.89 10.84
CA ALA A 151 -0.11 -5.62 9.42
C ALA A 151 -0.79 -4.29 9.09
N MET A 152 -0.27 -3.57 8.08
CA MET A 152 -0.95 -2.46 7.43
C MET A 152 -2.14 -2.97 6.60
N GLY A 153 -2.90 -2.08 5.98
CA GLY A 153 -4.01 -2.43 5.10
C GLY A 153 -5.30 -1.65 5.41
N ARG A 154 -5.28 -0.79 6.41
CA ARG A 154 -6.46 0.00 6.83
C ARG A 154 -7.66 -0.93 7.09
N LYS A 155 -8.71 -0.81 6.26
CA LYS A 155 -9.95 -1.61 6.35
C LYS A 155 -9.93 -2.87 5.47
N SER A 156 -8.81 -3.16 4.80
CA SER A 156 -8.66 -4.28 3.88
C SER A 156 -7.63 -5.28 4.39
N GLY A 157 -8.00 -6.55 4.46
CA GLY A 157 -7.22 -7.63 5.06
C GLY A 157 -6.16 -8.27 4.17
N PHE A 158 -5.97 -7.82 2.91
CA PHE A 158 -5.08 -8.48 1.95
C PHE A 158 -3.63 -8.64 2.45
N ILE A 159 -3.07 -7.63 3.15
CA ILE A 159 -1.69 -7.71 3.67
C ILE A 159 -1.62 -8.70 4.84
N THR A 160 -2.59 -8.65 5.75
CA THR A 160 -2.68 -9.60 6.87
C THR A 160 -2.77 -11.03 6.35
N ALA A 161 -3.65 -11.27 5.38
CA ALA A 161 -3.85 -12.55 4.69
C ALA A 161 -2.58 -13.08 4.03
N ALA A 162 -1.74 -12.19 3.47
CA ALA A 162 -0.49 -12.55 2.80
C ALA A 162 0.51 -13.26 3.73
N SER A 163 0.38 -13.14 5.04
CA SER A 163 1.17 -13.91 6.01
C SER A 163 1.04 -15.42 5.81
N ARG A 164 -0.14 -15.90 5.37
CA ARG A 164 -0.37 -17.33 5.07
C ARG A 164 0.46 -17.85 3.90
N LEU A 165 0.95 -16.97 3.02
CA LEU A 165 1.84 -17.38 1.92
C LEU A 165 3.19 -17.90 2.41
N GLY A 166 3.62 -17.54 3.63
CA GLY A 166 4.80 -18.09 4.29
C GLY A 166 4.60 -19.50 4.87
N ASP A 167 3.34 -19.94 4.96
CA ASP A 167 2.92 -21.23 5.50
C ASP A 167 1.66 -21.76 4.78
N PRO A 168 1.76 -22.04 3.48
CA PRO A 168 0.58 -22.46 2.70
C PRO A 168 0.04 -23.84 3.13
N ASN A 169 0.86 -24.64 3.79
CA ASN A 169 0.49 -25.97 4.29
C ASN A 169 -0.15 -25.93 5.69
N ARG A 170 -0.22 -24.77 6.33
CA ARG A 170 -0.78 -24.56 7.67
C ARG A 170 -0.10 -25.40 8.77
N GLU A 171 1.23 -25.44 8.73
CA GLU A 171 2.05 -26.15 9.72
C GLU A 171 2.37 -25.29 10.96
N MET A 172 2.29 -23.94 10.80
CA MET A 172 2.54 -22.99 11.87
C MET A 172 1.26 -22.75 12.70
N PRO A 173 1.37 -22.46 14.01
CA PRO A 173 0.25 -22.06 14.83
C PRO A 173 -0.13 -20.59 14.59
N LEU A 174 -0.45 -20.27 13.34
CA LEU A 174 -0.69 -18.92 12.83
C LEU A 174 -2.19 -18.63 12.81
N GLN A 175 -2.57 -17.49 13.39
CA GLN A 175 -3.92 -16.94 13.34
C GLN A 175 -3.88 -15.54 12.69
N LEU A 176 -4.81 -15.28 11.78
CA LEU A 176 -4.91 -14.04 11.02
C LEU A 176 -6.23 -13.33 11.36
N TYR A 177 -6.13 -12.10 11.84
CA TYR A 177 -7.29 -11.26 12.15
C TYR A 177 -7.34 -10.09 11.17
N MET A 178 -8.08 -10.29 10.06
CA MET A 178 -8.29 -9.29 9.03
C MET A 178 -9.21 -8.17 9.51
N ALA A 179 -9.20 -7.02 8.82
CA ALA A 179 -10.12 -5.93 9.11
C ALA A 179 -11.60 -6.34 8.91
N GLU A 180 -11.86 -7.26 7.99
CA GLU A 180 -13.17 -7.86 7.69
C GLU A 180 -13.58 -8.95 8.69
N SER A 181 -12.70 -9.30 9.64
CA SER A 181 -12.99 -10.31 10.65
C SER A 181 -14.10 -9.83 11.61
N HIS A 182 -15.01 -10.73 11.95
CA HIS A 182 -16.06 -10.48 12.94
C HIS A 182 -15.61 -10.73 14.39
N HIS A 183 -14.33 -11.01 14.61
CA HIS A 183 -13.77 -11.20 15.93
C HIS A 183 -13.57 -9.88 16.67
N ASN A 184 -13.56 -9.98 18.00
CA ASN A 184 -13.16 -8.93 18.92
C ASN A 184 -12.03 -9.45 19.83
N LEU A 185 -11.54 -8.62 20.75
CA LEU A 185 -10.45 -9.00 21.65
C LEU A 185 -10.76 -10.25 22.50
N GLN A 186 -12.02 -10.43 22.93
CA GLN A 186 -12.41 -11.58 23.72
C GLN A 186 -12.31 -12.88 22.91
N THR A 187 -12.93 -12.92 21.72
CA THR A 187 -12.90 -14.12 20.86
C THR A 187 -11.49 -14.40 20.35
N LEU A 188 -10.68 -13.35 20.10
CA LEU A 188 -9.26 -13.51 19.78
C LEU A 188 -8.52 -14.19 20.93
N ALA A 189 -8.72 -13.76 22.17
CA ALA A 189 -8.07 -14.35 23.35
C ALA A 189 -8.49 -15.82 23.56
N GLU A 190 -9.76 -16.14 23.34
CA GLU A 190 -10.26 -17.53 23.38
C GLU A 190 -9.56 -18.40 22.33
N ASN A 191 -9.44 -17.93 21.09
CA ASN A 191 -8.77 -18.63 20.00
C ASN A 191 -7.28 -18.83 20.27
N VAL A 192 -6.58 -17.80 20.75
CA VAL A 192 -5.17 -17.88 21.16
C VAL A 192 -4.99 -18.90 22.28
N ASN A 193 -5.82 -18.86 23.32
CA ASN A 193 -5.73 -19.80 24.44
C ASN A 193 -6.04 -21.24 24.01
N ASN A 194 -6.96 -21.44 23.07
CA ASN A 194 -7.22 -22.75 22.49
C ASN A 194 -6.02 -23.27 21.69
N GLN A 195 -5.34 -22.40 20.92
CA GLN A 195 -4.11 -22.74 20.21
C GLN A 195 -2.97 -23.09 21.18
N LEU A 196 -2.80 -22.31 22.25
CA LEU A 196 -1.79 -22.56 23.28
C LEU A 196 -1.97 -23.92 23.95
N LYS A 197 -3.21 -24.34 24.24
CA LYS A 197 -3.50 -25.68 24.77
C LYS A 197 -3.10 -26.81 23.82
N LYS A 198 -3.16 -26.58 22.51
CA LYS A 198 -2.81 -27.57 21.47
C LYS A 198 -1.31 -27.69 21.23
N THR A 199 -0.61 -26.58 21.13
CA THR A 199 0.78 -26.54 20.63
C THR A 199 1.79 -25.84 21.57
N GLY A 200 1.32 -25.21 22.65
CA GLY A 200 2.16 -24.44 23.58
C GLY A 200 2.58 -23.06 23.03
N ARG A 201 2.26 -22.72 21.81
CA ARG A 201 2.64 -21.44 21.16
C ARG A 201 1.60 -20.96 20.17
N CYS A 202 1.62 -19.64 19.85
CA CYS A 202 0.74 -19.02 18.88
C CYS A 202 1.42 -17.82 18.21
N ILE A 203 1.15 -17.63 16.94
CA ILE A 203 1.53 -16.43 16.19
C ILE A 203 0.24 -15.76 15.72
N VAL A 204 0.08 -14.49 16.04
CA VAL A 204 -1.09 -13.70 15.68
C VAL A 204 -0.65 -12.59 14.74
N VAL A 205 -1.28 -12.48 13.59
CA VAL A 205 -1.16 -11.29 12.75
C VAL A 205 -2.49 -10.56 12.76
N VAL A 206 -2.48 -9.34 13.26
CA VAL A 206 -3.66 -8.49 13.37
C VAL A 206 -3.56 -7.34 12.36
N ASN A 207 -4.64 -7.09 11.62
CA ASN A 207 -4.74 -5.90 10.77
C ASN A 207 -4.76 -4.62 11.64
N GLU A 208 -4.15 -3.55 11.16
CA GLU A 208 -4.16 -2.25 11.87
C GLU A 208 -5.58 -1.69 12.07
N GLY A 209 -6.53 -2.05 11.20
CA GLY A 209 -7.95 -1.69 11.27
C GLY A 209 -8.82 -2.71 12.03
N PHE A 210 -8.25 -3.74 12.64
CA PHE A 210 -8.99 -4.67 13.49
C PHE A 210 -9.58 -3.94 14.70
N ASP A 211 -10.83 -4.20 15.04
CA ASP A 211 -11.53 -3.52 16.13
C ASP A 211 -10.98 -3.95 17.51
N VAL A 212 -10.15 -3.11 18.07
CA VAL A 212 -9.59 -3.25 19.42
C VAL A 212 -10.11 -2.18 20.38
N GLY A 213 -11.14 -1.44 20.00
CA GLY A 213 -11.66 -0.29 20.73
C GLY A 213 -10.84 0.99 20.49
N ASN A 214 -10.92 1.94 21.42
CA ASN A 214 -10.29 3.25 21.27
C ASN A 214 -8.75 3.15 21.37
N ILE A 215 -8.07 3.48 20.28
CA ILE A 215 -6.60 3.50 20.16
C ILE A 215 -6.02 4.92 20.30
N GLY A 216 -6.83 5.91 20.59
CA GLY A 216 -6.41 7.32 20.62
C GLY A 216 -5.99 7.80 19.22
N GLU A 217 -6.91 7.72 18.26
CA GLU A 217 -6.66 7.91 16.84
C GLU A 217 -6.02 9.26 16.52
N ALA A 218 -5.04 9.22 15.63
CA ALA A 218 -4.54 10.36 14.87
C ALA A 218 -5.06 10.29 13.43
N TYR A 219 -5.22 11.43 12.78
CA TYR A 219 -5.76 11.50 11.42
C TYR A 219 -4.75 12.13 10.47
N ASP A 220 -4.64 11.56 9.25
CA ASP A 220 -3.83 12.13 8.17
C ASP A 220 -4.55 13.29 7.46
N GLY A 221 -3.85 13.96 6.52
CA GLY A 221 -4.40 15.07 5.74
C GLY A 221 -5.60 14.67 4.84
N PHE A 222 -5.83 13.38 4.62
CA PHE A 222 -6.99 12.87 3.89
C PHE A 222 -8.20 12.62 4.81
N GLY A 223 -8.00 12.65 6.13
CA GLY A 223 -9.02 12.35 7.14
C GLY A 223 -9.13 10.85 7.45
N HIS A 224 -8.14 10.04 7.07
CA HIS A 224 -8.05 8.65 7.45
C HIS A 224 -7.28 8.49 8.77
N ILE A 225 -7.59 7.43 9.53
CA ILE A 225 -6.82 7.10 10.72
C ILE A 225 -5.36 6.81 10.32
N GLU A 226 -4.44 7.53 10.94
CA GLU A 226 -3.00 7.28 10.84
C GLU A 226 -2.60 6.33 11.99
N TYR A 227 -2.75 5.04 11.76
CA TYR A 227 -2.52 4.00 12.77
C TYR A 227 -1.12 4.05 13.38
N GLY A 228 -0.11 4.41 12.57
CA GLY A 228 1.27 4.55 13.03
C GLY A 228 1.52 5.76 13.95
N ALA A 229 0.61 6.73 13.99
CA ALA A 229 0.66 7.90 14.86
C ALA A 229 -0.36 7.86 16.02
N SER A 230 -1.22 6.84 16.05
CA SER A 230 -2.17 6.61 17.13
C SER A 230 -1.46 6.27 18.44
N LYS A 231 -2.07 6.57 19.59
CA LYS A 231 -1.43 6.39 20.91
C LYS A 231 -1.10 4.93 21.22
N VAL A 232 -1.94 4.00 20.75
CA VAL A 232 -1.76 2.55 20.93
C VAL A 232 -1.94 1.86 19.59
N SER A 233 -1.09 0.91 19.25
CA SER A 233 -1.25 0.07 18.08
C SER A 233 -2.24 -1.08 18.34
N ALA A 234 -2.86 -1.64 17.29
CA ALA A 234 -3.73 -2.81 17.43
C ALA A 234 -2.97 -3.99 18.08
N ALA A 235 -1.70 -4.22 17.66
CA ALA A 235 -0.88 -5.26 18.28
C ALA A 235 -0.68 -5.02 19.77
N GLN A 236 -0.42 -3.78 20.22
CA GLN A 236 -0.24 -3.47 21.62
C GLN A 236 -1.55 -3.63 22.42
N ALA A 237 -2.69 -3.27 21.83
CA ALA A 237 -4.00 -3.50 22.46
C ALA A 237 -4.26 -5.00 22.67
N VAL A 238 -3.95 -5.84 21.66
CA VAL A 238 -4.04 -7.30 21.78
C VAL A 238 -3.09 -7.84 22.87
N VAL A 239 -1.83 -7.38 22.89
CA VAL A 239 -0.85 -7.77 23.92
C VAL A 239 -1.37 -7.42 25.33
N ASN A 240 -1.87 -6.21 25.51
CA ASN A 240 -2.39 -5.75 26.81
C ASN A 240 -3.58 -6.61 27.24
N TYR A 241 -4.53 -6.87 26.33
CA TYR A 241 -5.71 -7.67 26.63
C TYR A 241 -5.36 -9.13 26.97
N LEU A 242 -4.48 -9.77 26.21
CA LEU A 242 -4.03 -11.14 26.49
C LEU A 242 -3.31 -11.26 27.84
N ASN A 243 -2.52 -10.25 28.23
CA ASN A 243 -1.88 -10.21 29.55
C ASN A 243 -2.89 -9.99 30.67
N GLU A 244 -3.97 -9.24 30.44
CA GLU A 244 -5.04 -9.00 31.41
C GLU A 244 -5.87 -10.26 31.67
N VAL A 245 -6.31 -10.94 30.61
CA VAL A 245 -7.16 -12.14 30.74
C VAL A 245 -6.37 -13.40 31.07
N GLY A 246 -5.06 -13.38 30.86
CA GLY A 246 -4.16 -14.50 31.11
C GLY A 246 -4.06 -15.52 30.00
N LEU A 247 -2.95 -16.27 30.02
CA LEU A 247 -2.63 -17.31 29.04
C LEU A 247 -2.88 -18.71 29.58
N ALA A 248 -3.30 -19.62 28.71
CA ALA A 248 -3.56 -21.03 29.08
C ALA A 248 -2.28 -21.84 29.42
N VAL A 249 -1.11 -21.29 29.06
CA VAL A 249 0.20 -21.87 29.34
C VAL A 249 1.11 -20.82 29.98
N ARG A 250 2.21 -21.27 30.62
CA ARG A 250 3.24 -20.34 31.11
C ARG A 250 3.97 -19.69 29.94
N GLY A 251 4.16 -18.39 30.00
CA GLY A 251 4.89 -17.61 28.99
C GLY A 251 4.40 -16.17 28.96
N GLN A 252 4.91 -15.42 27.99
CA GLN A 252 4.58 -14.00 27.77
C GLN A 252 4.06 -13.78 26.36
N VAL A 253 3.37 -12.67 26.18
CA VAL A 253 2.94 -12.15 24.87
C VAL A 253 3.88 -11.03 24.48
N THR A 254 4.45 -11.10 23.28
CA THR A 254 5.25 -10.01 22.70
C THR A 254 4.55 -9.40 21.50
N GLY A 255 4.69 -8.08 21.31
CA GLY A 255 4.07 -7.34 20.22
C GLY A 255 5.11 -6.70 19.31
N GLN A 256 4.89 -6.75 18.00
CA GLN A 256 5.76 -6.17 16.98
C GLN A 256 4.96 -5.40 15.95
N VAL A 257 5.40 -4.18 15.63
CA VAL A 257 4.81 -3.32 14.61
C VAL A 257 5.86 -2.99 13.56
N PRO A 258 5.93 -3.76 12.46
CA PRO A 258 6.89 -3.50 11.38
C PRO A 258 6.73 -2.10 10.75
N GLY A 259 5.55 -1.49 10.86
CA GLY A 259 5.26 -0.13 10.39
C GLY A 259 5.61 0.06 8.92
N VAL A 260 6.33 1.13 8.60
CA VAL A 260 6.69 1.48 7.22
C VAL A 260 7.63 0.48 6.53
N LEU A 261 8.30 -0.40 7.27
CA LEU A 261 9.17 -1.42 6.69
C LEU A 261 8.41 -2.34 5.73
N GLN A 262 7.13 -2.58 5.97
CA GLN A 262 6.24 -3.39 5.11
C GLN A 262 6.18 -2.89 3.66
N ARG A 263 6.47 -1.61 3.42
CA ARG A 263 6.41 -0.96 2.10
C ARG A 263 7.74 -0.35 1.64
N SER A 264 8.81 -0.46 2.41
CA SER A 264 10.08 0.21 2.13
C SER A 264 11.29 -0.72 2.07
N VAL A 265 11.18 -1.96 2.54
CA VAL A 265 12.29 -2.95 2.51
C VAL A 265 12.34 -3.60 1.12
N SER A 266 13.03 -2.96 0.18
CA SER A 266 13.08 -3.39 -1.22
C SER A 266 13.85 -4.70 -1.45
N ILE A 267 14.65 -5.18 -0.50
CA ILE A 267 15.30 -6.50 -0.61
C ILE A 267 14.28 -7.64 -0.65
N TYR A 268 13.12 -7.47 -0.03
CA TYR A 268 12.01 -8.42 -0.07
C TYR A 268 10.98 -8.12 -1.16
N ALA A 269 11.23 -7.13 -2.02
CA ALA A 269 10.28 -6.83 -3.09
C ALA A 269 10.09 -8.02 -4.03
N SER A 270 8.88 -8.17 -4.55
CA SER A 270 8.59 -9.16 -5.58
C SER A 270 9.09 -8.67 -6.93
N LYS A 271 9.87 -9.52 -7.63
CA LYS A 271 10.27 -9.21 -9.01
C LYS A 271 9.05 -9.10 -9.93
N VAL A 272 8.03 -9.91 -9.72
CA VAL A 272 6.76 -9.84 -10.47
C VAL A 272 6.12 -8.46 -10.30
N ASP A 273 5.96 -8.01 -9.06
CA ASP A 273 5.38 -6.69 -8.74
C ASP A 273 6.19 -5.53 -9.33
N ILE A 274 7.54 -5.60 -9.26
CA ILE A 274 8.43 -4.59 -9.86
C ILE A 274 8.25 -4.53 -11.38
N ASP A 275 8.21 -5.67 -12.06
CA ASP A 275 8.07 -5.76 -13.49
C ASP A 275 6.68 -5.26 -13.94
N GLU A 276 5.63 -5.64 -13.24
CA GLU A 276 4.26 -5.20 -13.52
C GLU A 276 4.05 -3.72 -13.20
N ALA A 277 4.67 -3.18 -12.14
CA ALA A 277 4.66 -1.74 -11.87
C ALA A 277 5.30 -0.94 -12.99
N TYR A 278 6.38 -1.44 -13.58
CA TYR A 278 7.01 -0.82 -14.74
C TYR A 278 6.09 -0.86 -15.98
N GLU A 279 5.51 -2.02 -16.27
CA GLU A 279 4.64 -2.17 -17.46
C GLU A 279 3.32 -1.38 -17.33
N VAL A 280 2.71 -1.30 -16.15
CA VAL A 280 1.51 -0.46 -15.96
C VAL A 280 1.83 1.03 -16.11
N GLY A 281 3.04 1.45 -15.72
CA GLY A 281 3.52 2.81 -15.98
C GLY A 281 3.68 3.10 -17.48
N ARG A 282 4.26 2.15 -18.24
CA ARG A 282 4.34 2.23 -19.70
C ARG A 282 2.95 2.27 -20.34
N LYS A 283 2.03 1.43 -19.86
CA LYS A 283 0.64 1.42 -20.34
C LYS A 283 -0.07 2.76 -20.09
N ALA A 284 0.18 3.41 -18.97
CA ALA A 284 -0.38 4.74 -18.68
C ALA A 284 0.10 5.78 -19.71
N VAL A 285 1.38 5.73 -20.11
CA VAL A 285 1.92 6.62 -21.16
C VAL A 285 1.27 6.31 -22.53
N ASP A 286 1.16 5.02 -22.88
CA ASP A 286 0.51 4.59 -24.12
C ASP A 286 -0.94 5.09 -24.20
N ILE A 287 -1.73 4.93 -23.14
CA ILE A 287 -3.09 5.44 -23.02
C ILE A 287 -3.13 6.96 -23.20
N ALA A 288 -2.27 7.68 -22.49
CA ALA A 288 -2.25 9.14 -22.55
C ALA A 288 -1.95 9.68 -23.95
N VAL A 289 -1.04 9.03 -24.69
CA VAL A 289 -0.64 9.45 -26.04
C VAL A 289 -1.68 9.07 -27.08
N ASN A 290 -2.27 7.89 -27.01
CA ASN A 290 -3.09 7.34 -28.09
C ASN A 290 -4.61 7.41 -27.83
N GLU A 291 -5.03 7.53 -26.56
CA GLU A 291 -6.44 7.42 -26.18
C GLU A 291 -6.98 8.65 -25.41
N GLY A 292 -6.07 9.53 -24.96
CA GLY A 292 -6.41 10.82 -24.32
C GLY A 292 -6.63 10.75 -22.80
N THR A 293 -7.40 11.70 -22.30
CA THR A 293 -7.53 12.01 -20.87
C THR A 293 -8.60 11.20 -20.15
N GLY A 294 -8.46 11.07 -18.82
CA GLY A 294 -9.52 10.54 -17.93
C GLY A 294 -9.45 9.05 -17.66
N TRP A 295 -8.31 8.43 -17.92
CA TRP A 295 -8.09 7.00 -17.72
C TRP A 295 -7.08 6.71 -16.62
N MET A 296 -7.24 5.56 -15.93
CA MET A 296 -6.20 4.91 -15.13
C MET A 296 -5.74 3.65 -15.85
N ALA A 297 -4.43 3.41 -15.92
CA ALA A 297 -3.92 2.12 -16.36
C ALA A 297 -4.22 1.04 -15.32
N THR A 298 -4.48 -0.20 -15.75
CA THR A 298 -4.81 -1.32 -14.88
C THR A 298 -3.97 -2.56 -15.17
N ILE A 299 -3.86 -3.42 -14.16
CA ILE A 299 -3.31 -4.77 -14.27
C ILE A 299 -4.47 -5.74 -14.16
N LEU A 300 -4.60 -6.64 -15.12
CA LEU A 300 -5.61 -7.68 -15.15
C LEU A 300 -4.94 -9.05 -15.30
N ARG A 301 -5.64 -10.08 -14.86
CA ARG A 301 -5.18 -11.46 -14.96
C ARG A 301 -5.80 -12.15 -16.15
N ALA A 302 -4.97 -12.71 -17.03
CA ALA A 302 -5.45 -13.49 -18.15
C ALA A 302 -6.08 -14.81 -17.66
N PRO A 303 -7.17 -15.26 -18.28
CA PRO A 303 -7.72 -16.59 -18.01
C PRO A 303 -6.70 -17.69 -18.33
N GLY A 304 -6.64 -18.72 -17.49
CA GLY A 304 -5.75 -19.87 -17.72
C GLY A 304 -5.27 -20.53 -16.43
N SER A 305 -4.51 -21.61 -16.57
CA SER A 305 -3.94 -22.35 -15.44
C SER A 305 -2.64 -21.76 -14.89
N SER A 306 -1.97 -20.92 -15.67
CA SER A 306 -0.77 -20.20 -15.25
C SER A 306 -1.04 -18.72 -15.14
N TYR A 307 -0.45 -18.09 -14.13
CA TYR A 307 -0.54 -16.66 -13.95
C TYR A 307 0.11 -15.90 -15.12
N LYS A 308 -0.64 -14.95 -15.67
CA LYS A 308 -0.16 -14.01 -16.68
C LYS A 308 -0.91 -12.69 -16.55
N ALA A 309 -0.18 -11.61 -16.29
CA ALA A 309 -0.73 -10.27 -16.30
C ALA A 309 -0.91 -9.75 -17.73
N PHE A 310 -1.91 -8.91 -17.94
CA PHE A 310 -2.02 -8.01 -19.07
C PHE A 310 -2.48 -6.63 -18.60
N PHE A 311 -2.23 -5.61 -19.43
CA PHE A 311 -2.42 -4.22 -19.02
C PHE A 311 -3.49 -3.57 -19.90
N ASP A 312 -4.43 -2.91 -19.25
CA ASP A 312 -5.56 -2.25 -19.88
C ASP A 312 -5.82 -0.89 -19.19
N LYS A 313 -7.00 -0.33 -19.34
CA LYS A 313 -7.43 0.95 -18.78
C LYS A 313 -8.83 0.86 -18.17
N VAL A 314 -9.10 1.77 -17.27
CA VAL A 314 -10.43 2.01 -16.71
C VAL A 314 -10.67 3.52 -16.58
N PRO A 315 -11.90 4.04 -16.74
CA PRO A 315 -12.18 5.44 -16.46
C PRO A 315 -11.83 5.82 -15.01
N LEU A 316 -11.16 6.95 -14.81
CA LEU A 316 -10.79 7.46 -13.47
C LEU A 316 -11.99 7.56 -12.54
N GLU A 317 -13.17 7.92 -13.07
CA GLU A 317 -14.41 8.03 -12.27
C GLU A 317 -14.86 6.72 -11.62
N LYS A 318 -14.46 5.56 -12.18
CA LYS A 318 -14.81 4.24 -11.62
C LYS A 318 -13.90 3.80 -10.49
N VAL A 319 -12.72 4.42 -10.36
CA VAL A 319 -11.73 4.08 -9.34
C VAL A 319 -11.51 5.20 -8.33
N ALA A 320 -11.93 6.42 -8.66
CA ALA A 320 -11.95 7.53 -7.72
C ALA A 320 -12.84 7.20 -6.50
N ASN A 321 -12.25 7.25 -5.31
CA ASN A 321 -12.92 6.88 -4.06
C ASN A 321 -13.46 5.43 -4.01
N SER A 322 -12.96 4.52 -4.85
CA SER A 322 -13.27 3.10 -4.71
C SER A 322 -12.62 2.53 -3.45
N GLU A 323 -13.28 1.57 -2.81
CA GLU A 323 -12.73 0.82 -1.69
C GLU A 323 -13.06 -0.66 -1.92
N ARG A 324 -12.03 -1.49 -2.06
CA ARG A 324 -12.17 -2.93 -2.24
C ARG A 324 -11.82 -3.65 -0.96
N PHE A 325 -12.70 -4.52 -0.53
CA PHE A 325 -12.50 -5.42 0.60
C PHE A 325 -12.08 -6.81 0.12
N MET A 326 -11.54 -7.59 1.04
CA MET A 326 -11.23 -8.98 0.75
C MET A 326 -12.52 -9.79 0.59
N PRO A 327 -12.65 -10.64 -0.46
CA PRO A 327 -13.83 -11.45 -0.66
C PRO A 327 -14.13 -12.34 0.57
N PRO A 328 -15.39 -12.39 1.05
CA PRO A 328 -15.74 -13.18 2.24
C PRO A 328 -15.44 -14.67 2.10
N ASP A 329 -15.52 -15.24 0.90
CA ASP A 329 -15.19 -16.64 0.60
C ASP A 329 -13.68 -16.93 0.62
N TRP A 330 -12.84 -15.90 0.71
CA TRP A 330 -11.41 -16.04 0.92
C TRP A 330 -11.00 -16.10 2.40
N ILE A 331 -11.95 -15.85 3.31
CA ILE A 331 -11.78 -16.00 4.75
C ILE A 331 -12.37 -17.34 5.17
N THR A 332 -11.68 -18.07 6.06
CA THR A 332 -12.20 -19.32 6.62
C THR A 332 -13.46 -19.09 7.46
N GLU A 333 -14.30 -20.11 7.61
CA GLU A 333 -15.55 -20.02 8.36
C GLU A 333 -15.34 -19.58 9.83
N ASP A 334 -14.23 -20.00 10.42
CA ASP A 334 -13.83 -19.58 11.78
C ASP A 334 -13.26 -18.15 11.84
N GLY A 335 -13.03 -17.51 10.69
CA GLY A 335 -12.61 -16.11 10.59
C GLY A 335 -11.18 -15.80 11.04
N ILE A 336 -10.32 -16.82 11.27
CA ILE A 336 -8.95 -16.66 11.78
C ILE A 336 -7.88 -17.11 10.80
N ASP A 337 -8.25 -17.41 9.56
CA ASP A 337 -7.33 -17.83 8.50
C ASP A 337 -7.93 -17.48 7.13
N VAL A 338 -7.22 -17.81 6.05
CA VAL A 338 -7.67 -17.65 4.68
C VAL A 338 -7.83 -19.00 4.00
N THR A 339 -8.72 -19.04 2.99
CA THR A 339 -8.93 -20.22 2.16
C THR A 339 -7.85 -20.40 1.11
N ASP A 340 -7.83 -21.55 0.45
CA ASP A 340 -6.88 -21.82 -0.64
C ASP A 340 -7.12 -20.93 -1.87
N GLU A 341 -8.31 -20.35 -2.01
CA GLU A 341 -8.61 -19.40 -3.09
C GLU A 341 -7.77 -18.13 -2.95
N PHE A 342 -7.62 -17.60 -1.73
CA PHE A 342 -6.68 -16.50 -1.49
C PHE A 342 -5.23 -16.89 -1.81
N ILE A 343 -4.80 -18.08 -1.40
CA ILE A 343 -3.44 -18.56 -1.67
C ILE A 343 -3.19 -18.66 -3.18
N LYS A 344 -4.14 -19.22 -3.95
CA LYS A 344 -4.07 -19.29 -5.42
C LYS A 344 -3.99 -17.90 -6.07
N TYR A 345 -4.74 -16.94 -5.55
CA TYR A 345 -4.71 -15.56 -6.02
C TYR A 345 -3.36 -14.89 -5.75
N ALA A 346 -2.88 -14.94 -4.51
CA ALA A 346 -1.76 -14.10 -4.06
C ALA A 346 -0.38 -14.74 -4.29
N LYS A 347 -0.27 -16.07 -4.30
CA LYS A 347 1.01 -16.78 -4.46
C LYS A 347 1.79 -16.39 -5.72
N PRO A 348 1.20 -16.23 -6.91
CA PRO A 348 1.94 -15.81 -8.09
C PRO A 348 2.52 -14.39 -7.96
N LEU A 349 1.86 -13.51 -7.20
CA LEU A 349 2.26 -12.12 -7.05
C LEU A 349 3.54 -11.95 -6.22
N ILE A 350 3.82 -12.86 -5.30
CA ILE A 350 5.09 -12.83 -4.55
C ILE A 350 6.27 -13.30 -5.39
N GLY A 351 6.02 -14.07 -6.45
CA GLY A 351 7.05 -14.61 -7.34
C GLY A 351 8.05 -15.54 -6.64
N GLU A 352 8.91 -16.15 -7.41
CA GLU A 352 9.98 -17.04 -6.90
C GLU A 352 11.36 -16.39 -6.94
N GLU A 353 11.57 -15.46 -7.87
CA GLU A 353 12.85 -14.80 -8.09
C GLU A 353 13.05 -13.60 -7.15
N TRP A 354 14.31 -13.39 -6.75
CA TRP A 354 14.71 -12.19 -6.04
C TRP A 354 14.98 -11.04 -7.02
N PRO A 355 14.65 -9.79 -6.65
CA PRO A 355 15.01 -8.65 -7.49
C PRO A 355 16.52 -8.42 -7.48
N GLU A 356 17.07 -7.97 -8.62
CA GLU A 356 18.47 -7.58 -8.74
C GLU A 356 18.72 -6.21 -8.13
N ILE A 357 18.87 -6.18 -6.81
CA ILE A 357 19.10 -4.92 -6.08
C ILE A 357 20.58 -4.54 -6.16
N LYS A 358 20.84 -3.27 -6.54
CA LYS A 358 22.20 -2.73 -6.53
C LYS A 358 22.72 -2.60 -5.10
N LEU A 359 23.86 -3.22 -4.83
CA LEU A 359 24.56 -3.11 -3.56
C LEU A 359 25.86 -2.30 -3.73
N VAL A 360 26.17 -1.48 -2.73
CA VAL A 360 27.46 -0.79 -2.59
C VAL A 360 27.98 -1.02 -1.17
N ASN A 361 29.14 -1.59 -1.04
CA ASN A 361 29.74 -1.95 0.25
C ASN A 361 28.80 -2.82 1.13
N GLY A 362 28.05 -3.74 0.50
CA GLY A 362 27.12 -4.62 1.20
C GLY A 362 25.76 -3.99 1.58
N LEU A 363 25.53 -2.72 1.27
CA LEU A 363 24.28 -2.00 1.56
C LEU A 363 23.53 -1.65 0.27
N GLN A 364 22.22 -1.58 0.36
CA GLN A 364 21.37 -1.19 -0.76
C GLN A 364 21.67 0.23 -1.23
N ARG A 365 21.77 0.40 -2.56
CA ARG A 365 21.92 1.70 -3.21
C ARG A 365 20.59 2.14 -3.81
N PHE A 366 20.00 3.18 -3.26
CA PHE A 366 18.76 3.79 -3.74
C PHE A 366 19.05 4.99 -4.64
N ALA A 367 18.09 5.32 -5.51
CA ALA A 367 18.14 6.52 -6.32
C ALA A 367 18.32 7.78 -5.46
N ARG A 368 19.14 8.70 -5.93
CA ARG A 368 19.37 10.00 -5.30
C ARG A 368 19.36 11.06 -6.39
N PHE A 369 18.24 11.76 -6.50
CA PHE A 369 18.13 12.87 -7.42
C PHE A 369 18.79 14.13 -6.87
N ASN A 370 19.36 14.90 -7.75
CA ASN A 370 19.75 16.26 -7.44
C ASN A 370 18.48 17.12 -7.35
N ILE A 371 18.14 17.56 -6.13
CA ILE A 371 16.94 18.35 -5.89
C ILE A 371 17.23 19.80 -6.27
N SER A 372 17.06 20.07 -7.56
CA SER A 372 17.11 21.42 -8.13
C SER A 372 15.80 21.65 -8.87
N PHE A 373 14.99 22.58 -8.38
CA PHE A 373 13.73 22.93 -8.99
C PHE A 373 13.96 23.82 -10.22
N ILE A 374 13.06 23.72 -11.19
CA ILE A 374 13.01 24.67 -12.30
C ILE A 374 12.58 26.05 -11.79
N ASP A 375 12.85 27.08 -12.57
CA ASP A 375 12.46 28.45 -12.21
C ASP A 375 10.93 28.57 -12.11
N LYS A 376 10.45 29.16 -11.01
CA LYS A 376 9.03 29.48 -10.85
C LYS A 376 8.59 30.51 -11.88
N LYS A 377 7.40 30.38 -12.38
CA LYS A 377 6.79 31.30 -13.35
C LYS A 377 5.65 32.12 -12.76
N LEU A 378 5.14 31.72 -11.62
CA LEU A 378 4.04 32.38 -10.93
C LEU A 378 4.50 32.87 -9.53
N PRO A 379 3.80 33.82 -8.93
CA PRO A 379 4.06 34.22 -7.54
C PRO A 379 4.01 33.04 -6.57
N ASP A 380 4.71 33.17 -5.44
CA ASP A 380 4.65 32.18 -4.37
C ASP A 380 3.21 31.94 -3.92
N TYR A 381 2.88 30.68 -3.68
CA TYR A 381 1.55 30.24 -3.31
C TYR A 381 1.59 29.37 -2.04
N MET A 382 0.72 29.69 -1.10
CA MET A 382 0.48 28.88 0.09
C MET A 382 -0.78 28.04 -0.13
N PRO A 383 -0.66 26.71 -0.23
CA PRO A 383 -1.82 25.82 -0.34
C PRO A 383 -2.82 26.06 0.80
N ILE A 384 -4.13 25.97 0.51
CA ILE A 384 -5.21 26.30 1.46
C ILE A 384 -5.06 25.52 2.78
N MET A 385 -4.71 24.25 2.71
CA MET A 385 -4.54 23.39 3.87
C MET A 385 -3.48 23.89 4.87
N PHE A 386 -2.50 24.68 4.41
CA PHE A 386 -1.41 25.21 5.25
C PHE A 386 -1.65 26.65 5.71
N ARG A 387 -2.74 27.26 5.29
CA ARG A 387 -3.13 28.59 5.78
C ARG A 387 -3.70 28.46 7.19
N LYS A 388 -3.17 29.24 8.12
CA LYS A 388 -3.64 29.31 9.52
C LYS A 388 -4.91 30.13 9.63
#